data_92ccb7f3943c9656b986d0d281370f5f
#
_entry.id   92ccb7f3943c9656b986d0d281370f5f
#
_cell.length_a   1.000
_cell.length_b   1.000
_cell.length_c   1.000
_cell.angle_alpha   90.00
_cell.angle_beta   90.00
_cell.angle_gamma   90.00
#
_symmetry.space_group_name_H-M   'P 1'
#
loop_
_entity.id
_entity.type
_entity.pdbx_description
1 polymer ?
#
loop_
_entity_poly.entity_id
_entity_poly.type
_entity_poly.pdbx_seq_one_letter_code
_entity_poly.pdbx_strand_id
1 'polypeptide(L)'
;SDAIFRRMQTEREREAKEFRARGAEMAVTITSTADKEVTVILADAQKKSEIMKGEGDGKRNNIFAGAFGQDPEFFAFYRAMQAYETALIGGETSLILSPDSEFFKFFGNTQN
;
A
#
# COMPACT_ATOMS: atom_id res chain seq x y z
N SER A 1 -65.00 -26.37 -7.64
CA SER A 1 -64.04 -25.70 -8.45
C SER A 1 -63.26 -24.60 -7.79
N ASP A 2 -63.75 -23.88 -6.77
CA ASP A 2 -62.98 -22.88 -6.00
C ASP A 2 -61.80 -23.53 -5.23
N ALA A 3 -61.98 -24.73 -4.74
CA ALA A 3 -60.92 -25.45 -4.04
C ALA A 3 -59.75 -25.79 -4.96
N ILE A 4 -60.01 -26.09 -6.24
CA ILE A 4 -58.97 -26.37 -7.25
C ILE A 4 -58.23 -25.09 -7.60
N PHE A 5 -58.92 -23.98 -7.77
CA PHE A 5 -58.29 -22.68 -8.02
C PHE A 5 -57.38 -22.22 -6.88
N ARG A 6 -57.85 -22.34 -5.64
CA ARG A 6 -57.01 -22.02 -4.45
C ARG A 6 -55.78 -22.89 -4.35
N ARG A 7 -55.93 -24.16 -4.62
CA ARG A 7 -54.81 -25.11 -4.63
C ARG A 7 -53.74 -24.76 -5.69
N MET A 8 -54.20 -24.45 -6.92
CA MET A 8 -53.31 -24.02 -8.00
C MET A 8 -52.62 -22.69 -7.67
N GLN A 9 -53.31 -21.75 -7.07
CA GLN A 9 -52.79 -20.46 -6.66
C GLN A 9 -51.72 -20.63 -5.56
N THR A 10 -51.99 -21.45 -4.57
CA THR A 10 -51.02 -21.78 -3.50
C THR A 10 -49.78 -22.48 -4.07
N GLU A 11 -49.90 -23.36 -5.02
CA GLU A 11 -48.81 -24.06 -5.65
C GLU A 11 -47.92 -23.10 -6.47
N ARG A 12 -48.53 -22.19 -7.24
CA ARG A 12 -47.80 -21.15 -7.96
C ARG A 12 -47.07 -20.18 -7.04
N GLU A 13 -47.66 -19.80 -5.94
CA GLU A 13 -47.03 -18.97 -4.93
C GLU A 13 -45.81 -19.67 -4.31
N ARG A 14 -45.94 -20.96 -4.05
CA ARG A 14 -44.84 -21.78 -3.54
C ARG A 14 -43.67 -21.90 -4.53
N GLU A 15 -43.99 -22.17 -5.81
CA GLU A 15 -42.99 -22.19 -6.88
C GLU A 15 -42.29 -20.84 -7.03
N ALA A 16 -43.06 -19.75 -7.04
CA ALA A 16 -42.48 -18.40 -7.12
C ALA A 16 -41.54 -18.06 -5.96
N LYS A 17 -41.90 -18.49 -4.72
CA LYS A 17 -41.03 -18.36 -3.56
C LYS A 17 -39.75 -19.18 -3.69
N GLU A 18 -39.87 -20.39 -4.20
CA GLU A 18 -38.72 -21.28 -4.41
C GLU A 18 -37.77 -20.72 -5.47
N PHE A 19 -38.29 -20.25 -6.60
CA PHE A 19 -37.48 -19.59 -7.63
C PHE A 19 -36.78 -18.33 -7.11
N ARG A 20 -37.47 -17.51 -6.34
CA ARG A 20 -36.87 -16.33 -5.71
C ARG A 20 -35.77 -16.68 -4.73
N ALA A 21 -35.99 -17.71 -3.91
CA ALA A 21 -35.00 -18.18 -2.95
C ALA A 21 -33.76 -18.72 -3.66
N ARG A 22 -33.92 -19.51 -4.73
CA ARG A 22 -32.80 -19.99 -5.56
C ARG A 22 -32.05 -18.84 -6.23
N GLY A 23 -32.80 -17.87 -6.77
CA GLY A 23 -32.20 -16.68 -7.36
C GLY A 23 -31.38 -15.87 -6.37
N ALA A 24 -31.90 -15.68 -5.15
CA ALA A 24 -31.18 -15.02 -4.07
C ALA A 24 -29.92 -15.78 -3.64
N GLU A 25 -30.00 -17.10 -3.54
CA GLU A 25 -28.83 -17.95 -3.22
C GLU A 25 -27.76 -17.87 -4.32
N MET A 26 -28.16 -17.95 -5.58
CA MET A 26 -27.23 -17.77 -6.70
C MET A 26 -26.59 -16.40 -6.70
N ALA A 27 -27.34 -15.35 -6.45
CA ALA A 27 -26.82 -13.99 -6.38
C ALA A 27 -25.77 -13.83 -5.27
N VAL A 28 -26.03 -14.38 -4.10
CA VAL A 28 -25.08 -14.40 -2.97
C VAL A 28 -23.82 -15.19 -3.34
N THR A 29 -23.96 -16.34 -3.95
CA THR A 29 -22.82 -17.18 -4.38
C THR A 29 -21.95 -16.48 -5.40
N ILE A 30 -22.57 -15.87 -6.42
CA ILE A 30 -21.85 -15.12 -7.47
C ILE A 30 -21.12 -13.92 -6.87
N THR A 31 -21.79 -13.13 -6.05
CA THR A 31 -21.21 -11.95 -5.41
C THR A 31 -20.07 -12.33 -4.49
N SER A 32 -20.25 -13.35 -3.64
CA SER A 32 -19.21 -13.84 -2.72
C SER A 32 -17.99 -14.36 -3.46
N THR A 33 -18.19 -15.07 -4.58
CA THR A 33 -17.10 -15.56 -5.42
C THR A 33 -16.34 -14.40 -6.05
N ALA A 34 -17.06 -13.43 -6.61
CA ALA A 34 -16.46 -12.24 -7.20
C ALA A 34 -15.67 -11.42 -6.16
N ASP A 35 -16.23 -11.21 -4.97
CA ASP A 35 -15.55 -10.49 -3.87
C ASP A 35 -14.28 -11.23 -3.43
N LYS A 36 -14.32 -12.55 -3.36
CA LYS A 36 -13.14 -13.37 -3.07
C LYS A 36 -12.06 -13.20 -4.14
N GLU A 37 -12.44 -13.27 -5.41
CA GLU A 37 -11.51 -13.09 -6.52
C GLU A 37 -10.87 -11.71 -6.50
N VAL A 38 -11.64 -10.65 -6.28
CA VAL A 38 -11.13 -9.29 -6.13
C VAL A 38 -10.13 -9.20 -4.99
N THR A 39 -10.46 -9.77 -3.83
CA THR A 39 -9.56 -9.78 -2.66
C THR A 39 -8.25 -10.47 -2.97
N VAL A 40 -8.28 -11.62 -3.65
CA VAL A 40 -7.08 -12.38 -4.04
C VAL A 40 -6.23 -11.60 -5.05
N ILE A 41 -6.87 -10.99 -6.05
CA ILE A 41 -6.16 -10.18 -7.07
C ILE A 41 -5.46 -8.99 -6.43
N LEU A 42 -6.16 -8.25 -5.55
CA LEU A 42 -5.58 -7.10 -4.86
C LEU A 42 -4.44 -7.50 -3.93
N ALA A 43 -4.60 -8.61 -3.19
CA ALA A 43 -3.55 -9.13 -2.31
C ALA A 43 -2.30 -9.57 -3.09
N ASP A 44 -2.48 -10.24 -4.25
CA ASP A 44 -1.37 -10.65 -5.10
C ASP A 44 -0.66 -9.44 -5.74
N ALA A 45 -1.42 -8.44 -6.18
CA ALA A 45 -0.86 -7.18 -6.68
C ALA A 45 -0.06 -6.43 -5.61
N GLN A 46 -0.59 -6.34 -4.40
CA GLN A 46 0.10 -5.73 -3.26
C GLN A 46 1.39 -6.49 -2.94
N LYS A 47 1.35 -7.80 -2.87
CA LYS A 47 2.53 -8.66 -2.66
C LYS A 47 3.61 -8.40 -3.72
N LYS A 48 3.22 -8.39 -4.99
CA LYS A 48 4.16 -8.10 -6.10
C LYS A 48 4.77 -6.71 -5.98
N SER A 49 3.96 -5.72 -5.63
CA SER A 49 4.43 -4.35 -5.39
C SER A 49 5.47 -4.29 -4.28
N GLU A 50 5.22 -4.92 -3.15
CA GLU A 50 6.15 -4.94 -2.02
C GLU A 50 7.47 -5.68 -2.35
N ILE A 51 7.39 -6.77 -3.10
CA ILE A 51 8.58 -7.49 -3.58
C ILE A 51 9.42 -6.58 -4.49
N MET A 52 8.80 -5.93 -5.47
CA MET A 52 9.51 -5.03 -6.40
C MET A 52 10.15 -3.83 -5.68
N LYS A 53 9.45 -3.25 -4.70
CA LYS A 53 10.00 -2.19 -3.86
C LYS A 53 11.20 -2.69 -3.05
N GLY A 54 11.09 -3.84 -2.41
CA GLY A 54 12.17 -4.44 -1.64
C GLY A 54 13.40 -4.77 -2.50
N GLU A 55 13.19 -5.29 -3.70
CA GLU A 55 14.28 -5.53 -4.66
C GLU A 55 14.93 -4.22 -5.12
N GLY A 56 14.12 -3.19 -5.39
CA GLY A 56 14.62 -1.87 -5.75
C GLY A 56 15.45 -1.24 -4.63
N ASP A 57 14.97 -1.30 -3.41
CA ASP A 57 15.68 -0.80 -2.23
C ASP A 57 16.97 -1.58 -1.97
N GLY A 58 16.95 -2.90 -2.13
CA GLY A 58 18.13 -3.75 -2.04
C GLY A 58 19.18 -3.38 -3.09
N LYS A 59 18.79 -3.20 -4.33
CA LYS A 59 19.69 -2.74 -5.41
C LYS A 59 20.26 -1.36 -5.11
N ARG A 60 19.41 -0.42 -4.71
CA ARG A 60 19.84 0.92 -4.31
C ARG A 60 20.89 0.86 -3.20
N ASN A 61 20.62 0.12 -2.15
CA ASN A 61 21.55 -0.01 -1.02
C ASN A 61 22.88 -0.63 -1.43
N ASN A 62 22.88 -1.64 -2.31
CA ASN A 62 24.09 -2.24 -2.84
C ASN A 62 24.92 -1.27 -3.69
N ILE A 63 24.27 -0.47 -4.53
CA ILE A 63 24.93 0.56 -5.34
C ILE A 63 25.54 1.62 -4.43
N PHE A 64 24.82 2.09 -3.43
CA PHE A 64 25.32 3.05 -2.46
C PHE A 64 26.48 2.47 -1.65
N ALA A 65 26.38 1.24 -1.14
CA ALA A 65 27.46 0.59 -0.40
C ALA A 65 28.73 0.45 -1.23
N GLY A 66 28.60 0.14 -2.52
CA GLY A 66 29.75 0.10 -3.46
C GLY A 66 30.36 1.47 -3.70
N ALA A 67 29.55 2.49 -3.86
CA ALA A 67 30.01 3.87 -4.05
C ALA A 67 30.68 4.44 -2.77
N PHE A 68 30.15 4.10 -1.60
CA PHE A 68 30.71 4.49 -0.29
C PHE A 68 32.13 4.04 -0.06
N GLY A 69 32.44 2.80 -0.47
CA GLY A 69 33.79 2.24 -0.31
C GLY A 69 34.84 2.98 -1.14
N GLN A 70 34.43 3.75 -2.15
CA GLN A 70 35.33 4.49 -3.01
C GLN A 70 35.70 5.88 -2.46
N ASP A 71 34.74 6.57 -1.84
CA ASP A 71 34.97 7.88 -1.21
C ASP A 71 34.06 8.11 -0.02
N PRO A 72 34.48 7.66 1.19
CA PRO A 72 33.67 7.82 2.40
C PRO A 72 33.43 9.28 2.81
N GLU A 73 34.37 10.18 2.49
CA GLU A 73 34.25 11.61 2.84
C GLU A 73 33.21 12.31 1.97
N PHE A 74 33.23 12.08 0.67
CA PHE A 74 32.20 12.59 -0.23
C PHE A 74 30.81 12.08 0.16
N PHE A 75 30.72 10.84 0.58
CA PHE A 75 29.44 10.28 0.97
C PHE A 75 28.92 10.87 2.29
N ALA A 76 29.76 11.09 3.28
CA ALA A 76 29.39 11.78 4.51
C ALA A 76 28.85 13.20 4.19
N PHE A 77 29.50 13.90 3.28
CA PHE A 77 29.04 15.18 2.75
C PHE A 77 27.65 15.06 2.05
N TYR A 78 27.47 14.11 1.17
CA TYR A 78 26.24 13.89 0.44
C TYR A 78 25.06 13.58 1.38
N ARG A 79 25.28 12.70 2.38
CA ARG A 79 24.27 12.40 3.42
C ARG A 79 23.92 13.62 4.25
N ALA A 80 24.89 14.44 4.60
CA ALA A 80 24.64 15.68 5.33
C ALA A 80 23.78 16.64 4.51
N MET A 81 24.06 16.79 3.21
CA MET A 81 23.26 17.64 2.32
C MET A 81 21.83 17.14 2.18
N GLN A 82 21.61 15.85 2.05
CA GLN A 82 20.27 15.26 2.03
C GLN A 82 19.51 15.48 3.36
N ALA A 83 20.20 15.33 4.47
CA ALA A 83 19.63 15.59 5.80
C ALA A 83 19.23 17.06 5.94
N TYR A 84 20.04 17.98 5.44
CA TYR A 84 19.72 19.41 5.45
C TYR A 84 18.51 19.71 4.56
N GLU A 85 18.46 19.16 3.37
CA GLU A 85 17.32 19.34 2.46
C GLU A 85 16.01 18.86 3.10
N THR A 86 16.04 17.71 3.77
CA THR A 86 14.85 17.15 4.43
C THR A 86 14.48 17.90 5.70
N ALA A 87 15.46 18.30 6.50
CA ALA A 87 15.24 18.96 7.79
C ALA A 87 14.89 20.46 7.67
N LEU A 88 15.38 21.11 6.61
CA LEU A 88 15.22 22.56 6.39
C LEU A 88 14.12 22.92 5.40
N ILE A 89 13.25 21.97 5.04
CA ILE A 89 12.04 22.27 4.28
C ILE A 89 11.18 23.21 5.11
N GLY A 90 11.11 24.45 4.64
CA GLY A 90 10.63 25.58 5.39
C GLY A 90 9.18 25.49 5.87
N GLY A 91 8.98 25.92 7.10
CA GLY A 91 7.72 26.43 7.60
C GLY A 91 7.34 26.01 9.02
N GLU A 92 7.71 24.83 9.51
CA GLU A 92 7.17 24.34 10.79
C GLU A 92 8.16 23.60 11.71
N THR A 93 9.43 23.52 11.37
CA THR A 93 10.38 22.76 12.20
C THR A 93 11.34 23.71 12.94
N SER A 94 11.16 23.84 14.25
CA SER A 94 12.16 24.45 15.14
C SER A 94 13.12 23.34 15.61
N LEU A 95 14.34 23.33 15.07
CA LEU A 95 15.40 22.45 15.52
C LEU A 95 16.29 23.17 16.53
N ILE A 96 16.31 22.69 17.75
CA ILE A 96 17.29 23.15 18.78
C ILE A 96 18.44 22.15 18.69
N LEU A 97 19.51 22.55 18.03
CA LEU A 97 20.72 21.74 17.86
C LEU A 97 21.92 22.47 18.48
N SER A 98 22.82 21.68 19.10
CA SER A 98 24.11 22.22 19.54
C SER A 98 24.96 22.57 18.30
N PRO A 99 25.66 23.73 18.30
CA PRO A 99 26.53 24.13 17.18
C PRO A 99 27.64 23.13 16.87
N ASP A 100 28.04 22.30 17.85
CA ASP A 100 29.10 21.31 17.75
C ASP A 100 28.60 19.92 17.33
N SER A 101 27.32 19.80 16.98
CA SER A 101 26.76 18.52 16.54
C SER A 101 27.29 18.11 15.17
N GLU A 102 27.43 16.80 14.93
CA GLU A 102 27.80 16.25 13.60
C GLU A 102 26.91 16.77 12.45
N PHE A 103 25.68 17.15 12.76
CA PHE A 103 24.74 17.74 11.79
C PHE A 103 25.29 19.04 11.19
N PHE A 104 25.98 19.88 11.97
CA PHE A 104 26.54 21.14 11.47
C PHE A 104 28.00 21.04 10.98
N LYS A 105 28.60 19.87 10.99
CA LYS A 105 30.00 19.65 10.59
C LYS A 105 30.35 20.25 9.22
N PHE A 106 29.43 20.21 8.28
CA PHE A 106 29.61 20.72 6.93
C PHE A 106 29.03 22.15 6.73
N PHE A 107 28.30 22.65 7.71
CA PHE A 107 27.66 23.98 7.62
C PHE A 107 28.64 25.13 7.90
N GLY A 108 29.67 24.86 8.70
CA GLY A 108 30.65 25.85 9.11
C GLY A 108 31.95 25.87 8.29
N ASN A 109 32.14 25.01 7.31
CA ASN A 109 33.42 24.79 6.62
C ASN A 109 33.44 25.35 5.18
N THR A 110 32.88 26.54 4.99
CA THR A 110 32.96 27.29 3.71
C THR A 110 34.10 28.31 3.71
N GLN A 111 35.12 28.11 4.52
CA GLN A 111 36.33 28.98 4.46
C GLN A 111 37.59 28.11 4.42
N ASN A 112 37.99 27.74 3.23
CA ASN A 112 39.32 27.88 2.62
C ASN A 112 39.36 27.27 1.25
#